data_e9d07f742aee20bbe41aaa934a7ea192
#
_entry.id   e9d07f742aee20bbe41aaa934a7ea192
#
_cell.length_a   1.000
_cell.length_b   1.000
_cell.length_c   1.000
_cell.angle_alpha   90.00
_cell.angle_beta   90.00
_cell.angle_gamma   90.00
#
_symmetry.space_group_name_H-M   'P 1'
#
loop_
_entity.id
_entity.type
_entity.pdbx_description
1 polymer ?
#
loop_
_entity_poly.entity_id
_entity_poly.type
_entity_poly.pdbx_seq_one_letter_code
_entity_poly.pdbx_strand_id
1 'polypeptide(L)'
;LLKKIHIQGFKSIKDAEIELSQLTVLIGANGAGKSNFISFFRFLQQSITGNLQNYIARSGGAEAILYYGLKATKEMSVTLTFKGSSYDARFEVTTDGSLFFTKEGAHGFTTCYKQPWDISLLGSRSNRLESGIDDDIKKFRENFKKEGITEEVKKNLSSWRVYHFHDTSDSSAMKQPVAINDNAFLHFNAGNIASFLFLLQQTEKNYYDNIVRSVRLAAPFFDNFILRKDPFGSETIRLEWKEIGSEKIFPASALSDGTLRFICLSTLLLQPSKLMPSIIIIDEPELGLHPYAITLLAGLLKKASSEKQVIVSTQSVPLVNQFLPEDLLVVAKQSSATVFNRLDISELTQWLNEYALGDLWEKNIIGGRPSK
;
A
#
# COMPACT_ATOMS: atom_id res chain seq x y z
N LEU A 1 4.93 -5.21 12.61
CA LEU A 1 5.72 -4.40 11.71
C LEU A 1 6.56 -5.28 10.80
N LEU A 2 6.45 -5.09 9.50
CA LEU A 2 7.31 -5.69 8.49
C LEU A 2 8.67 -4.97 8.50
N LYS A 3 9.73 -5.68 8.82
CA LYS A 3 11.08 -5.10 8.95
C LYS A 3 11.88 -5.18 7.67
N LYS A 4 11.78 -6.32 6.98
CA LYS A 4 12.62 -6.63 5.83
C LYS A 4 11.85 -7.45 4.82
N ILE A 5 12.10 -7.17 3.56
CA ILE A 5 11.62 -7.96 2.42
C ILE A 5 12.82 -8.40 1.61
N HIS A 6 12.91 -9.69 1.30
CA HIS A 6 13.80 -10.21 0.28
C HIS A 6 12.97 -10.72 -0.89
N ILE A 7 13.23 -10.21 -2.08
CA ILE A 7 12.50 -10.54 -3.31
C ILE A 7 13.50 -11.01 -4.36
N GLN A 8 13.24 -12.19 -4.95
CA GLN A 8 14.02 -12.69 -6.06
C GLN A 8 13.12 -13.05 -7.24
N GLY A 9 13.50 -12.62 -8.43
CA GLY A 9 12.86 -13.04 -9.67
C GLY A 9 11.52 -12.39 -10.01
N PHE A 10 11.21 -11.19 -9.48
CA PHE A 10 9.93 -10.50 -9.70
C PHE A 10 10.08 -9.27 -10.60
N LYS A 11 9.43 -9.26 -11.77
CA LYS A 11 9.38 -8.14 -12.75
C LYS A 11 10.78 -7.55 -13.04
N SER A 12 11.07 -6.34 -12.57
CA SER A 12 12.39 -5.71 -12.70
C SER A 12 13.32 -5.99 -11.52
N ILE A 13 12.87 -6.69 -10.49
CA ILE A 13 13.62 -7.01 -9.29
C ILE A 13 14.25 -8.39 -9.48
N LYS A 14 15.56 -8.42 -9.72
CA LYS A 14 16.31 -9.67 -9.87
C LYS A 14 16.55 -10.34 -8.53
N ASP A 15 17.13 -9.59 -7.62
CA ASP A 15 17.44 -9.98 -6.25
C ASP A 15 17.61 -8.71 -5.42
N ALA A 16 16.75 -8.51 -4.42
CA ALA A 16 16.78 -7.32 -3.58
C ALA A 16 16.37 -7.62 -2.15
N GLU A 17 17.19 -7.16 -1.24
CA GLU A 17 16.91 -7.13 0.19
C GLU A 17 16.58 -5.69 0.60
N ILE A 18 15.41 -5.47 1.18
CA ILE A 18 14.85 -4.14 1.41
C ILE A 18 14.45 -4.02 2.87
N GLU A 19 15.07 -3.09 3.59
CA GLU A 19 14.69 -2.74 4.94
C GLU A 19 13.59 -1.67 4.93
N LEU A 20 12.55 -1.88 5.74
CA LEU A 20 11.41 -0.99 5.87
C LEU A 20 11.34 -0.37 7.26
N SER A 21 11.07 0.94 7.31
CA SER A 21 10.78 1.71 8.52
C SER A 21 9.26 1.88 8.73
N GLN A 22 8.86 2.59 9.78
CA GLN A 22 7.46 2.96 10.00
C GLN A 22 6.91 3.79 8.84
N LEU A 23 7.71 4.74 8.36
CA LEU A 23 7.47 5.48 7.13
C LEU A 23 8.60 5.15 6.15
N THR A 24 8.24 4.69 4.96
CA THR A 24 9.20 4.45 3.87
C THR A 24 8.73 5.18 2.62
N VAL A 25 9.55 6.10 2.14
CA VAL A 25 9.28 6.92 0.97
C VAL A 25 10.21 6.49 -0.17
N LEU A 26 9.65 5.83 -1.17
CA LEU A 26 10.35 5.38 -2.37
C LEU A 26 10.53 6.55 -3.32
N ILE A 27 11.76 6.90 -3.63
CA ILE A 27 12.11 7.92 -4.62
C ILE A 27 12.92 7.32 -5.75
N GLY A 28 12.87 7.90 -6.92
CA GLY A 28 13.63 7.43 -8.09
C GLY A 28 12.96 7.83 -9.39
N ALA A 29 13.69 7.73 -10.48
CA ALA A 29 13.20 8.08 -11.81
C ALA A 29 12.03 7.21 -12.28
N ASN A 30 11.35 7.66 -13.35
CA ASN A 30 10.39 6.84 -14.08
C ASN A 30 11.08 5.57 -14.61
N GLY A 31 10.43 4.43 -14.47
CA GLY A 31 11.00 3.15 -14.89
C GLY A 31 12.05 2.55 -13.95
N ALA A 32 12.41 3.20 -12.83
CA ALA A 32 13.36 2.66 -11.84
C ALA A 32 12.88 1.38 -11.16
N GLY A 33 11.56 1.16 -11.09
CA GLY A 33 10.98 -0.04 -10.49
C GLY A 33 10.11 0.20 -9.25
N LYS A 34 9.82 1.47 -8.88
CA LYS A 34 8.93 1.81 -7.75
C LYS A 34 7.58 1.12 -7.85
N SER A 35 6.89 1.27 -8.98
CA SER A 35 5.57 0.66 -9.22
C SER A 35 5.65 -0.87 -9.30
N ASN A 36 6.80 -1.46 -9.71
CA ASN A 36 7.02 -2.90 -9.63
C ASN A 36 7.09 -3.38 -8.18
N PHE A 37 7.78 -2.64 -7.31
CA PHE A 37 7.79 -2.93 -5.88
C PHE A 37 6.40 -2.79 -5.25
N ILE A 38 5.63 -1.77 -5.59
CA ILE A 38 4.24 -1.65 -5.14
C ILE A 38 3.38 -2.81 -5.66
N SER A 39 3.56 -3.20 -6.93
CA SER A 39 2.82 -4.32 -7.52
C SER A 39 3.12 -5.67 -6.85
N PHE A 40 4.30 -5.81 -6.22
CA PHE A 40 4.66 -6.96 -5.44
C PHE A 40 3.73 -7.15 -4.23
N PHE A 41 3.35 -6.09 -3.53
CA PHE A 41 2.38 -6.18 -2.44
C PHE A 41 0.99 -6.59 -2.93
N ARG A 42 0.57 -6.13 -4.12
CA ARG A 42 -0.67 -6.60 -4.76
C ARG A 42 -0.59 -8.08 -5.10
N PHE A 43 0.54 -8.52 -5.67
CA PHE A 43 0.78 -9.92 -5.96
C PHE A 43 0.66 -10.78 -4.70
N LEU A 44 1.32 -10.41 -3.61
CA LEU A 44 1.25 -11.13 -2.34
C LEU A 44 -0.17 -11.16 -1.77
N GLN A 45 -0.88 -10.03 -1.79
CA GLN A 45 -2.26 -9.96 -1.33
C GLN A 45 -3.15 -10.93 -2.11
N GLN A 46 -3.05 -10.94 -3.45
CA GLN A 46 -3.84 -11.85 -4.29
C GLN A 46 -3.44 -13.32 -4.07
N SER A 47 -2.17 -13.58 -3.78
CA SER A 47 -1.69 -14.92 -3.44
C SER A 47 -2.32 -15.45 -2.15
N ILE A 48 -2.42 -14.59 -1.14
CA ILE A 48 -2.94 -14.95 0.19
C ILE A 48 -4.46 -15.06 0.20
N THR A 49 -5.16 -14.27 -0.64
CA THR A 49 -6.62 -14.29 -0.76
C THR A 49 -7.14 -15.33 -1.73
N GLY A 50 -6.31 -16.29 -2.16
CA GLY A 50 -6.71 -17.38 -3.07
C GLY A 50 -6.98 -16.95 -4.52
N ASN A 51 -6.66 -15.71 -4.87
CA ASN A 51 -6.97 -15.14 -6.19
C ASN A 51 -5.75 -15.05 -7.13
N LEU A 52 -4.68 -15.79 -6.81
CA LEU A 52 -3.38 -15.72 -7.50
C LEU A 52 -3.51 -15.94 -9.01
N GLN A 53 -4.22 -16.99 -9.44
CA GLN A 53 -4.30 -17.36 -10.85
C GLN A 53 -5.05 -16.30 -11.68
N ASN A 54 -6.12 -15.73 -11.13
CA ASN A 54 -6.86 -14.64 -11.77
C ASN A 54 -5.98 -13.38 -11.91
N TYR A 55 -5.18 -13.09 -10.88
CA TYR A 55 -4.25 -11.96 -10.92
C TYR A 55 -3.17 -12.16 -11.99
N ILE A 56 -2.58 -13.36 -12.08
CA ILE A 56 -1.56 -13.72 -13.07
C ILE A 56 -2.15 -13.58 -14.49
N ALA A 57 -3.31 -14.17 -14.73
CA ALA A 57 -3.97 -14.09 -16.03
C ALA A 57 -4.25 -12.65 -16.48
N ARG A 58 -4.76 -11.79 -15.57
CA ARG A 58 -5.00 -10.37 -15.84
C ARG A 58 -3.71 -9.55 -16.01
N SER A 59 -2.62 -10.01 -15.45
CA SER A 59 -1.30 -9.34 -15.55
C SER A 59 -0.54 -9.68 -16.83
N GLY A 60 -1.05 -10.56 -17.69
CA GLY A 60 -0.37 -11.02 -18.91
C GLY A 60 0.37 -12.35 -18.75
N GLY A 61 -0.02 -13.17 -17.77
CA GLY A 61 0.57 -14.49 -17.50
C GLY A 61 1.80 -14.42 -16.60
N ALA A 62 2.40 -15.58 -16.32
CA ALA A 62 3.63 -15.71 -15.55
C ALA A 62 4.81 -14.96 -16.19
N GLU A 63 4.83 -14.84 -17.52
CA GLU A 63 5.84 -14.10 -18.29
C GLU A 63 5.95 -12.64 -17.82
N ALA A 64 4.82 -11.98 -17.52
CA ALA A 64 4.78 -10.59 -17.08
C ALA A 64 5.09 -10.40 -15.58
N ILE A 65 5.09 -11.49 -14.80
CA ILE A 65 5.36 -11.49 -13.36
C ILE A 65 6.84 -11.76 -13.08
N LEU A 66 7.47 -12.62 -13.87
CA LEU A 66 8.86 -13.04 -13.65
C LEU A 66 9.86 -12.02 -14.19
N TYR A 67 11.01 -11.97 -13.53
CA TYR A 67 12.13 -11.12 -13.96
C TYR A 67 12.63 -11.53 -15.35
N TYR A 68 12.47 -10.63 -16.33
CA TYR A 68 12.77 -10.87 -17.74
C TYR A 68 12.07 -12.12 -18.34
N GLY A 69 10.95 -12.54 -17.75
CA GLY A 69 10.11 -13.61 -18.24
C GLY A 69 10.70 -15.02 -18.08
N LEU A 70 9.99 -16.00 -18.66
CA LEU A 70 10.26 -17.44 -18.48
C LEU A 70 11.64 -17.90 -18.99
N LYS A 71 12.19 -17.19 -19.98
CA LYS A 71 13.52 -17.54 -20.53
C LYS A 71 14.66 -17.22 -19.56
N ALA A 72 14.49 -16.16 -18.77
CA ALA A 72 15.49 -15.68 -17.83
C ALA A 72 15.30 -16.21 -16.41
N THR A 73 14.05 -16.38 -15.99
CA THR A 73 13.70 -16.71 -14.62
C THR A 73 12.64 -17.81 -14.58
N LYS A 74 12.94 -18.91 -13.94
CA LYS A 74 12.04 -20.06 -13.79
C LYS A 74 11.38 -20.11 -12.42
N GLU A 75 11.96 -19.40 -11.46
CA GLU A 75 11.58 -19.43 -10.06
C GLU A 75 11.56 -18.02 -9.49
N MET A 76 10.61 -17.75 -8.62
CA MET A 76 10.52 -16.52 -7.84
C MET A 76 10.43 -16.89 -6.36
N SER A 77 11.12 -16.13 -5.51
CA SER A 77 11.02 -16.33 -4.07
C SER A 77 10.81 -15.01 -3.32
N VAL A 78 10.20 -15.11 -2.16
CA VAL A 78 10.00 -14.01 -1.24
C VAL A 78 10.26 -14.46 0.19
N THR A 79 10.94 -13.62 0.96
CA THR A 79 11.02 -13.73 2.41
C THR A 79 10.60 -12.41 3.04
N LEU A 80 9.65 -12.47 3.96
CA LEU A 80 9.16 -11.35 4.73
C LEU A 80 9.59 -11.53 6.19
N THR A 81 10.31 -10.57 6.74
CA THR A 81 10.76 -10.61 8.13
C THR A 81 9.99 -9.59 8.97
N PHE A 82 9.30 -10.08 9.97
CA PHE A 82 8.59 -9.29 10.97
C PHE A 82 9.36 -9.23 12.28
N LYS A 83 8.85 -8.48 13.26
CA LYS A 83 9.40 -8.53 14.62
C LYS A 83 9.04 -9.86 15.28
N GLY A 84 9.97 -10.82 15.29
CA GLY A 84 9.80 -12.12 15.95
C GLY A 84 9.26 -13.25 15.05
N SER A 85 8.98 -12.99 13.78
CA SER A 85 8.54 -14.02 12.84
C SER A 85 8.99 -13.71 11.42
N SER A 86 8.98 -14.72 10.56
CA SER A 86 9.18 -14.57 9.12
C SER A 86 8.19 -15.43 8.34
N TYR A 87 7.99 -15.04 7.10
CA TYR A 87 7.21 -15.80 6.11
C TYR A 87 8.07 -15.94 4.86
N ASP A 88 8.13 -17.12 4.29
CA ASP A 88 8.79 -17.37 3.02
C ASP A 88 7.88 -18.13 2.07
N ALA A 89 8.00 -17.81 0.78
CA ALA A 89 7.30 -18.50 -0.29
C ALA A 89 8.19 -18.58 -1.53
N ARG A 90 8.06 -19.71 -2.24
CA ARG A 90 8.74 -19.96 -3.51
C ARG A 90 7.69 -20.35 -4.55
N PHE A 91 7.84 -19.81 -5.73
CA PHE A 91 6.93 -20.02 -6.84
C PHE A 91 7.69 -20.51 -8.07
N GLU A 92 7.12 -21.47 -8.76
CA GLU A 92 7.61 -21.96 -10.05
C GLU A 92 6.50 -21.92 -11.09
N VAL A 93 6.89 -21.99 -12.34
CA VAL A 93 5.96 -21.95 -13.48
C VAL A 93 5.63 -23.35 -13.91
N THR A 94 4.34 -23.60 -14.12
CA THR A 94 3.83 -24.82 -14.75
C THR A 94 3.96 -24.75 -16.25
N THR A 95 3.84 -25.91 -16.93
CA THR A 95 3.86 -26.01 -18.40
C THR A 95 2.74 -25.24 -19.08
N ASP A 96 1.64 -24.98 -18.38
CA ASP A 96 0.50 -24.18 -18.82
C ASP A 96 0.65 -22.66 -18.56
N GLY A 97 1.83 -22.23 -18.06
CA GLY A 97 2.11 -20.81 -17.81
C GLY A 97 1.51 -20.25 -16.51
N SER A 98 1.00 -21.11 -15.64
CA SER A 98 0.55 -20.73 -14.31
C SER A 98 1.71 -20.67 -13.31
N LEU A 99 1.60 -19.87 -12.23
CA LEU A 99 2.52 -19.91 -11.09
C LEU A 99 1.91 -20.76 -9.97
N PHE A 100 2.71 -21.59 -9.34
CA PHE A 100 2.30 -22.38 -8.19
C PHE A 100 3.33 -22.30 -7.07
N PHE A 101 2.87 -22.50 -5.84
CA PHE A 101 3.75 -22.57 -4.69
C PHE A 101 4.52 -23.89 -4.69
N THR A 102 5.83 -23.85 -4.74
CA THR A 102 6.69 -25.02 -4.49
C THR A 102 7.09 -25.14 -3.04
N LYS A 103 7.19 -24.00 -2.35
CA LYS A 103 7.42 -23.93 -0.92
C LYS A 103 6.66 -22.77 -0.33
N GLU A 104 6.07 -22.96 0.83
CA GLU A 104 5.49 -21.91 1.66
C GLU A 104 5.80 -22.23 3.12
N GLY A 105 6.26 -21.25 3.89
CA GLY A 105 6.62 -21.44 5.26
C GLY A 105 6.40 -20.20 6.11
N ALA A 106 6.18 -20.43 7.40
CA ALA A 106 6.18 -19.38 8.40
C ALA A 106 7.04 -19.85 9.58
N HIS A 107 7.90 -18.97 10.05
CA HIS A 107 8.89 -19.27 11.10
C HIS A 107 8.82 -18.20 12.19
N GLY A 108 9.14 -18.54 13.42
CA GLY A 108 9.17 -17.53 14.46
C GLY A 108 9.70 -17.99 15.81
N PHE A 109 9.82 -17.03 16.71
CA PHE A 109 10.14 -17.25 18.10
C PHE A 109 8.99 -16.67 18.93
N THR A 110 8.40 -17.46 19.80
CA THR A 110 7.46 -16.95 20.79
C THR A 110 8.12 -16.83 22.14
N THR A 111 7.75 -15.79 22.89
CA THR A 111 8.23 -15.58 24.27
C THR A 111 7.77 -16.68 25.21
N CYS A 112 6.73 -17.44 24.83
CA CYS A 112 6.18 -18.57 25.61
C CYS A 112 6.91 -19.89 25.37
N TYR A 113 7.61 -20.03 24.25
CA TYR A 113 8.35 -21.23 23.91
C TYR A 113 9.81 -20.86 23.62
N LYS A 114 10.74 -21.43 24.36
CA LYS A 114 12.18 -21.19 24.23
C LYS A 114 12.79 -21.80 22.94
N GLN A 115 11.96 -22.34 22.02
CA GLN A 115 12.42 -22.96 20.79
C GLN A 115 11.79 -22.29 19.56
N PRO A 116 12.54 -22.19 18.44
CA PRO A 116 12.01 -21.73 17.17
C PRO A 116 10.93 -22.70 16.66
N TRP A 117 9.89 -22.16 16.05
CA TRP A 117 8.88 -22.95 15.34
C TRP A 117 9.06 -22.76 13.82
N ASP A 118 8.76 -23.81 13.08
CA ASP A 118 8.90 -23.89 11.63
C ASP A 118 7.70 -24.64 11.04
N ILE A 119 7.01 -24.02 10.09
CA ILE A 119 5.93 -24.62 9.30
C ILE A 119 6.33 -24.50 7.83
N SER A 120 6.72 -25.61 7.22
CA SER A 120 7.05 -25.70 5.81
C SER A 120 6.03 -26.56 5.08
N LEU A 121 5.47 -26.04 4.00
CA LEU A 121 4.47 -26.68 3.15
C LEU A 121 5.02 -26.83 1.73
N LEU A 122 4.78 -27.98 1.10
CA LEU A 122 5.23 -28.29 -0.26
C LEU A 122 4.08 -28.34 -1.25
N GLY A 123 4.24 -27.67 -2.38
CA GLY A 123 3.48 -27.78 -3.64
C GLY A 123 1.95 -27.51 -3.60
N SER A 124 1.50 -26.34 -4.03
CA SER A 124 0.10 -26.04 -4.29
C SER A 124 -0.06 -24.96 -5.36
N ARG A 125 -1.16 -25.00 -6.13
CA ARG A 125 -1.54 -23.92 -7.07
C ARG A 125 -2.14 -22.70 -6.38
N SER A 126 -2.56 -22.84 -5.14
CA SER A 126 -3.13 -21.77 -4.30
C SER A 126 -2.33 -21.64 -3.01
N ASN A 127 -2.47 -20.50 -2.34
CA ASN A 127 -1.90 -20.32 -1.01
C ASN A 127 -2.49 -21.34 -0.04
N ARG A 128 -1.64 -22.17 0.57
CA ARG A 128 -2.06 -23.18 1.53
C ARG A 128 -2.47 -22.62 2.89
N LEU A 129 -2.17 -21.36 3.19
CA LEU A 129 -2.74 -20.68 4.35
C LEU A 129 -4.27 -20.55 4.23
N GLU A 130 -4.82 -20.63 3.01
CA GLU A 130 -6.28 -20.56 2.74
C GLU A 130 -6.90 -21.90 2.38
N SER A 131 -6.23 -22.73 1.55
CA SER A 131 -6.78 -24.02 1.16
C SER A 131 -6.82 -24.96 2.36
N GLY A 132 -7.98 -25.37 2.75
CA GLY A 132 -8.17 -26.41 3.77
C GLY A 132 -7.58 -27.76 3.27
N ILE A 133 -6.67 -28.25 3.59
CA ILE A 133 -5.62 -29.06 4.07
C ILE A 133 -5.86 -30.57 4.08
N ASP A 134 -4.78 -31.32 3.74
CA ASP A 134 -4.61 -32.73 4.01
C ASP A 134 -4.64 -33.06 5.52
N ASP A 135 -5.11 -34.26 5.87
CA ASP A 135 -5.35 -34.69 7.26
C ASP A 135 -4.11 -34.66 8.18
N ASP A 136 -2.90 -34.81 7.61
CA ASP A 136 -1.65 -34.70 8.39
C ASP A 136 -1.36 -33.26 8.83
N ILE A 137 -1.80 -32.29 8.05
CA ILE A 137 -1.73 -30.88 8.39
C ILE A 137 -2.86 -30.48 9.35
N LYS A 138 -3.99 -31.19 9.36
CA LYS A 138 -5.02 -30.99 10.39
C LYS A 138 -4.51 -31.33 11.80
N LYS A 139 -3.81 -32.44 11.95
CA LYS A 139 -3.16 -32.82 13.21
C LYS A 139 -2.08 -31.83 13.65
N PHE A 140 -1.29 -31.33 12.69
CA PHE A 140 -0.29 -30.31 12.93
C PHE A 140 -0.94 -28.97 13.31
N ARG A 141 -2.04 -28.58 12.64
CA ARG A 141 -2.83 -27.39 12.97
C ARG A 141 -3.54 -27.46 14.32
N GLU A 142 -4.00 -28.62 14.76
CA GLU A 142 -4.61 -28.77 16.09
C GLU A 142 -3.61 -28.48 17.21
N ASN A 143 -2.35 -28.84 17.00
CA ASN A 143 -1.26 -28.46 17.91
C ASN A 143 -0.90 -26.98 17.80
N PHE A 144 -1.00 -26.36 16.61
CA PHE A 144 -0.68 -24.94 16.36
C PHE A 144 -1.87 -23.99 16.50
N LYS A 145 -3.13 -24.42 16.40
CA LYS A 145 -4.31 -23.60 16.77
C LYS A 145 -4.21 -23.05 18.20
N LYS A 146 -3.46 -23.69 19.05
CA LYS A 146 -3.12 -23.18 20.39
C LYS A 146 -2.16 -21.99 20.40
N GLU A 147 -1.48 -21.69 19.30
CA GLU A 147 -0.36 -20.74 19.27
C GLU A 147 -0.60 -19.44 18.46
N GLY A 148 -1.68 -19.34 17.69
CA GLY A 148 -2.12 -18.08 17.06
C GLY A 148 -1.20 -17.48 15.96
N ILE A 149 -0.04 -18.08 15.67
CA ILE A 149 1.01 -17.45 14.85
C ILE A 149 0.70 -17.46 13.36
N THR A 150 0.18 -18.57 12.84
CA THR A 150 -0.21 -18.68 11.43
C THR A 150 -1.37 -17.72 11.11
N GLU A 151 -2.29 -17.57 12.04
CA GLU A 151 -3.40 -16.61 11.95
C GLU A 151 -2.90 -15.17 12.04
N GLU A 152 -1.88 -14.89 12.85
CA GLU A 152 -1.26 -13.57 12.93
C GLU A 152 -0.55 -13.17 11.63
N VAL A 153 0.25 -14.06 11.06
CA VAL A 153 0.91 -13.84 9.76
C VAL A 153 -0.14 -13.63 8.67
N LYS A 154 -1.14 -14.49 8.58
CA LYS A 154 -2.25 -14.36 7.63
C LYS A 154 -3.00 -13.04 7.80
N LYS A 155 -3.36 -12.70 9.03
CA LYS A 155 -4.05 -11.45 9.37
C LYS A 155 -3.21 -10.23 8.98
N ASN A 156 -1.90 -10.26 9.25
CA ASN A 156 -1.00 -9.19 8.85
C ASN A 156 -0.95 -9.04 7.33
N LEU A 157 -0.70 -10.12 6.60
CA LEU A 157 -0.58 -10.11 5.15
C LEU A 157 -1.91 -9.74 4.45
N SER A 158 -3.04 -10.26 4.93
CA SER A 158 -4.37 -9.98 4.36
C SER A 158 -4.85 -8.55 4.62
N SER A 159 -4.29 -7.89 5.64
CA SER A 159 -4.65 -6.51 6.00
C SER A 159 -3.90 -5.45 5.18
N TRP A 160 -2.89 -5.81 4.41
CA TRP A 160 -2.17 -4.85 3.57
C TRP A 160 -3.07 -4.29 2.49
N ARG A 161 -2.94 -2.99 2.20
CA ARG A 161 -3.74 -2.35 1.14
C ARG A 161 -2.86 -1.41 0.33
N VAL A 162 -2.97 -1.56 -0.99
CA VAL A 162 -2.35 -0.64 -1.96
C VAL A 162 -3.44 0.28 -2.48
N TYR A 163 -3.31 1.55 -2.17
CA TYR A 163 -4.24 2.60 -2.57
C TYR A 163 -3.76 3.35 -3.81
N HIS A 164 -4.71 3.68 -4.66
CA HIS A 164 -4.45 4.30 -5.94
C HIS A 164 -5.62 5.22 -6.32
N PHE A 165 -5.47 6.51 -6.09
CA PHE A 165 -6.53 7.50 -6.29
C PHE A 165 -6.33 8.35 -7.56
N HIS A 166 -5.75 7.77 -8.61
CA HIS A 166 -5.41 8.50 -9.83
C HIS A 166 -6.60 8.72 -10.76
N ASP A 167 -7.57 7.80 -10.79
CA ASP A 167 -8.75 7.97 -11.61
C ASP A 167 -9.73 8.93 -10.94
N THR A 168 -9.78 10.15 -11.48
CA THR A 168 -10.71 11.21 -11.10
C THR A 168 -11.62 11.61 -12.26
N SER A 169 -11.68 10.78 -13.31
CA SER A 169 -12.61 10.98 -14.45
C SER A 169 -14.07 11.01 -14.00
N ASP A 170 -14.96 11.43 -14.86
CA ASP A 170 -16.40 11.48 -14.52
C ASP A 170 -16.99 10.10 -14.26
N SER A 171 -16.40 9.05 -14.83
CA SER A 171 -16.76 7.65 -14.60
C SER A 171 -16.06 7.02 -13.38
N SER A 172 -15.17 7.75 -12.71
CA SER A 172 -14.43 7.20 -11.56
C SER A 172 -15.36 6.73 -10.46
N ALA A 173 -14.99 5.62 -9.81
CA ALA A 173 -15.81 5.00 -8.77
C ALA A 173 -16.11 5.94 -7.59
N MET A 174 -15.20 6.87 -7.25
CA MET A 174 -15.37 7.82 -6.16
C MET A 174 -16.44 8.90 -6.43
N LYS A 175 -16.86 9.10 -7.68
CA LYS A 175 -17.94 10.00 -8.09
C LYS A 175 -19.29 9.30 -8.26
N GLN A 176 -19.32 7.96 -8.20
CA GLN A 176 -20.53 7.17 -8.42
C GLN A 176 -21.32 6.94 -7.13
N PRO A 177 -22.63 6.66 -7.22
CA PRO A 177 -23.40 6.17 -6.09
C PRO A 177 -22.86 4.83 -5.60
N VAL A 178 -22.88 4.62 -4.29
CA VAL A 178 -22.43 3.38 -3.65
C VAL A 178 -23.45 2.90 -2.63
N ALA A 179 -23.53 1.61 -2.38
CA ALA A 179 -24.39 1.05 -1.35
C ALA A 179 -23.99 1.61 0.02
N ILE A 180 -24.95 2.05 0.82
CA ILE A 180 -24.70 2.70 2.11
C ILE A 180 -24.00 1.80 3.13
N ASN A 181 -24.16 0.48 3.00
CA ASN A 181 -23.54 -0.53 3.84
C ASN A 181 -22.16 -1.00 3.35
N ASP A 182 -21.69 -0.49 2.21
CA ASP A 182 -20.33 -0.76 1.71
C ASP A 182 -19.32 0.17 2.40
N ASN A 183 -19.08 -0.06 3.68
CA ASN A 183 -18.32 0.84 4.55
C ASN A 183 -17.43 0.13 5.58
N ALA A 184 -17.20 -1.19 5.42
CA ALA A 184 -16.36 -1.96 6.35
C ALA A 184 -14.90 -1.51 6.34
N PHE A 185 -14.38 -1.05 5.20
CA PHE A 185 -13.07 -0.45 4.99
C PHE A 185 -13.09 0.44 3.74
N LEU A 186 -12.18 1.40 3.67
CA LEU A 186 -12.04 2.25 2.48
C LEU A 186 -11.45 1.43 1.32
N HIS A 187 -12.13 1.44 0.16
CA HIS A 187 -11.67 0.75 -1.04
C HIS A 187 -10.37 1.35 -1.59
N PHE A 188 -9.58 0.53 -2.28
CA PHE A 188 -8.29 0.92 -2.85
C PHE A 188 -8.36 2.10 -3.84
N ASN A 189 -9.50 2.30 -4.48
CA ASN A 189 -9.81 3.38 -5.42
C ASN A 189 -10.78 4.42 -4.84
N ALA A 190 -11.06 4.38 -3.54
CA ALA A 190 -12.03 5.21 -2.84
C ALA A 190 -13.47 5.15 -3.41
N GLY A 191 -13.84 4.07 -4.14
CA GLY A 191 -15.18 3.95 -4.74
C GLY A 191 -16.33 3.98 -3.73
N ASN A 192 -16.04 3.68 -2.46
CA ASN A 192 -17.00 3.71 -1.38
C ASN A 192 -16.83 4.91 -0.41
N ILE A 193 -16.16 5.98 -0.85
CA ILE A 193 -15.82 7.10 0.04
C ILE A 193 -17.04 7.75 0.69
N ALA A 194 -18.15 7.85 -0.02
CA ALA A 194 -19.38 8.44 0.51
C ALA A 194 -19.96 7.63 1.67
N SER A 195 -20.07 6.30 1.52
CA SER A 195 -20.58 5.40 2.56
C SER A 195 -19.59 5.28 3.73
N PHE A 196 -18.29 5.33 3.45
CA PHE A 196 -17.27 5.29 4.50
C PHE A 196 -17.25 6.58 5.34
N LEU A 197 -17.34 7.77 4.71
CA LEU A 197 -17.49 9.05 5.42
C LEU A 197 -18.80 9.10 6.20
N PHE A 198 -19.89 8.54 5.66
CA PHE A 198 -21.16 8.44 6.38
C PHE A 198 -21.03 7.58 7.63
N LEU A 199 -20.38 6.41 7.56
CA LEU A 199 -20.08 5.60 8.74
C LEU A 199 -19.31 6.42 9.78
N LEU A 200 -18.22 7.09 9.38
CA LEU A 200 -17.42 7.90 10.31
C LEU A 200 -18.23 9.04 10.92
N GLN A 201 -19.08 9.69 10.16
CA GLN A 201 -19.95 10.76 10.66
C GLN A 201 -20.90 10.25 11.76
N GLN A 202 -21.42 9.02 11.62
CA GLN A 202 -22.38 8.43 12.57
C GLN A 202 -21.70 7.80 13.80
N THR A 203 -20.53 7.18 13.63
CA THR A 203 -19.92 6.34 14.68
C THR A 203 -18.61 6.89 15.24
N GLU A 204 -17.91 7.75 14.49
CA GLU A 204 -16.56 8.22 14.80
C GLU A 204 -16.41 9.72 14.55
N LYS A 205 -17.34 10.50 15.12
CA LYS A 205 -17.53 11.93 14.86
C LYS A 205 -16.23 12.74 14.93
N ASN A 206 -15.36 12.49 15.91
CA ASN A 206 -14.10 13.21 16.07
C ASN A 206 -13.15 13.01 14.87
N TYR A 207 -13.09 11.80 14.32
CA TYR A 207 -12.30 11.47 13.13
C TYR A 207 -12.89 12.13 11.89
N TYR A 208 -14.20 12.09 11.73
CA TYR A 208 -14.90 12.78 10.66
C TYR A 208 -14.62 14.29 10.68
N ASP A 209 -14.73 14.94 11.84
CA ASP A 209 -14.48 16.37 12.00
C ASP A 209 -13.00 16.73 11.73
N ASN A 210 -12.05 15.84 12.05
CA ASN A 210 -10.65 16.00 11.68
C ASN A 210 -10.45 15.94 10.16
N ILE A 211 -11.15 15.02 9.47
CA ILE A 211 -11.11 14.93 8.01
C ILE A 211 -11.66 16.24 7.40
N VAL A 212 -12.83 16.69 7.83
CA VAL A 212 -13.44 17.96 7.36
C VAL A 212 -12.49 19.13 7.56
N ARG A 213 -11.89 19.26 8.76
CA ARG A 213 -10.90 20.31 9.06
C ARG A 213 -9.67 20.23 8.13
N SER A 214 -9.16 19.03 7.88
CA SER A 214 -8.02 18.83 6.97
C SER A 214 -8.37 19.25 5.54
N VAL A 215 -9.56 18.88 5.06
CA VAL A 215 -10.05 19.28 3.72
C VAL A 215 -10.19 20.79 3.63
N ARG A 216 -10.76 21.48 4.65
CA ARG A 216 -10.85 22.94 4.68
C ARG A 216 -9.50 23.65 4.61
N LEU A 217 -8.45 23.07 5.18
CA LEU A 217 -7.09 23.64 5.07
C LEU A 217 -6.57 23.58 3.61
N ALA A 218 -6.85 22.51 2.90
CA ALA A 218 -6.43 22.35 1.50
C ALA A 218 -7.35 23.06 0.50
N ALA A 219 -8.64 23.18 0.83
CA ALA A 219 -9.69 23.78 0.02
C ALA A 219 -10.54 24.72 0.88
N PRO A 220 -10.13 26.01 1.06
CA PRO A 220 -10.78 26.94 2.00
C PRO A 220 -12.25 27.26 1.68
N PHE A 221 -12.70 27.02 0.45
CA PHE A 221 -14.10 27.18 0.05
C PHE A 221 -15.00 26.04 0.55
N PHE A 222 -14.43 24.89 0.89
CA PHE A 222 -15.17 23.71 1.31
C PHE A 222 -15.76 23.90 2.72
N ASP A 223 -17.07 23.72 2.86
CA ASP A 223 -17.74 23.73 4.16
C ASP A 223 -17.84 22.33 4.76
N ASN A 224 -18.68 21.48 4.18
CA ASN A 224 -18.91 20.15 4.73
C ASN A 224 -19.40 19.16 3.65
N PHE A 225 -19.30 17.88 3.95
CA PHE A 225 -19.95 16.84 3.16
C PHE A 225 -21.46 16.81 3.45
N ILE A 226 -22.23 16.50 2.43
CA ILE A 226 -23.67 16.24 2.51
C ILE A 226 -23.85 14.75 2.24
N LEU A 227 -23.97 13.98 3.30
CA LEU A 227 -24.03 12.52 3.27
C LEU A 227 -25.44 12.08 3.62
N ARG A 228 -26.27 11.89 2.60
CA ARG A 228 -27.68 11.51 2.73
C ARG A 228 -28.01 10.33 1.85
N LYS A 229 -28.96 9.52 2.29
CA LYS A 229 -29.53 8.45 1.47
C LYS A 229 -30.22 9.04 0.24
N ASP A 230 -30.24 8.27 -0.84
CA ASP A 230 -31.02 8.64 -2.02
C ASP A 230 -32.51 8.77 -1.64
N PRO A 231 -33.15 9.94 -1.91
CA PRO A 231 -34.54 10.18 -1.54
C PRO A 231 -35.54 9.30 -2.31
N PHE A 232 -35.12 8.67 -3.42
CA PHE A 232 -35.97 7.81 -4.25
C PHE A 232 -35.95 6.33 -3.85
N GLY A 233 -35.46 6.01 -2.63
CA GLY A 233 -35.60 4.66 -2.03
C GLY A 233 -34.52 3.67 -2.40
N SER A 234 -33.48 4.06 -3.14
CA SER A 234 -32.30 3.22 -3.29
C SER A 234 -31.45 3.27 -2.00
N GLU A 235 -31.00 2.10 -1.51
CA GLU A 235 -30.05 2.02 -0.38
C GLU A 235 -28.64 2.48 -0.80
N THR A 236 -28.58 3.60 -1.54
CA THR A 236 -27.33 4.19 -2.04
C THR A 236 -27.09 5.58 -1.48
N ILE A 237 -25.82 5.98 -1.52
CA ILE A 237 -25.33 7.29 -1.08
C ILE A 237 -24.33 7.81 -2.11
N ARG A 238 -24.27 9.14 -2.28
CA ARG A 238 -23.29 9.83 -3.13
C ARG A 238 -22.45 10.78 -2.31
N LEU A 239 -21.27 11.08 -2.81
CA LEU A 239 -20.45 12.16 -2.27
C LEU A 239 -20.98 13.50 -2.77
N GLU A 240 -21.62 14.24 -1.88
CA GLU A 240 -22.07 15.61 -2.09
C GLU A 240 -21.42 16.53 -1.07
N TRP A 241 -21.33 17.81 -1.36
CA TRP A 241 -20.68 18.79 -0.50
C TRP A 241 -21.28 20.19 -0.63
N LYS A 242 -20.95 21.08 0.31
CA LYS A 242 -21.32 22.50 0.32
C LYS A 242 -20.11 23.41 0.38
N GLU A 243 -20.26 24.61 -0.15
CA GLU A 243 -19.34 25.74 0.04
C GLU A 243 -19.71 26.58 1.27
N ILE A 244 -18.68 27.19 1.88
CA ILE A 244 -18.88 28.16 2.96
C ILE A 244 -19.75 29.32 2.46
N GLY A 245 -20.81 29.62 3.20
CA GLY A 245 -21.74 30.71 2.86
C GLY A 245 -22.74 30.40 1.73
N SER A 246 -22.79 29.15 1.25
CA SER A 246 -23.74 28.72 0.20
C SER A 246 -24.67 27.62 0.71
N GLU A 247 -25.97 27.73 0.39
CA GLU A 247 -26.94 26.66 0.60
C GLU A 247 -26.96 25.63 -0.56
N LYS A 248 -26.23 25.91 -1.64
CA LYS A 248 -26.16 25.04 -2.81
C LYS A 248 -25.39 23.77 -2.49
N ILE A 249 -25.95 22.63 -2.86
CA ILE A 249 -25.31 21.31 -2.76
C ILE A 249 -24.67 20.99 -4.10
N PHE A 250 -23.40 20.59 -4.05
CA PHE A 250 -22.60 20.24 -5.21
C PHE A 250 -22.30 18.74 -5.23
N PRO A 251 -22.32 18.08 -6.39
CA PRO A 251 -21.86 16.69 -6.53
C PRO A 251 -20.32 16.62 -6.49
N ALA A 252 -19.78 15.42 -6.28
CA ALA A 252 -18.34 15.17 -6.32
C ALA A 252 -17.67 15.60 -7.65
N SER A 253 -18.40 15.54 -8.77
CA SER A 253 -17.91 15.97 -10.07
C SER A 253 -17.60 17.47 -10.18
N ALA A 254 -18.13 18.30 -9.26
CA ALA A 254 -17.81 19.71 -9.18
C ALA A 254 -16.51 20.02 -8.42
N LEU A 255 -15.90 19.02 -7.77
CA LEU A 255 -14.58 19.16 -7.15
C LEU A 255 -13.48 19.11 -8.21
N SER A 256 -12.39 19.86 -8.00
CA SER A 256 -11.17 19.66 -8.77
C SER A 256 -10.58 18.29 -8.44
N ASP A 257 -9.84 17.70 -9.38
CA ASP A 257 -9.17 16.40 -9.22
C ASP A 257 -8.26 16.37 -7.99
N GLY A 258 -7.49 17.43 -7.76
CA GLY A 258 -6.62 17.56 -6.60
C GLY A 258 -7.40 17.61 -5.29
N THR A 259 -8.52 18.35 -5.24
CA THR A 259 -9.38 18.41 -4.04
C THR A 259 -9.99 17.05 -3.74
N LEU A 260 -10.51 16.35 -4.76
CA LEU A 260 -11.10 15.02 -4.59
C LEU A 260 -10.08 14.01 -4.10
N ARG A 261 -8.86 13.99 -4.68
CA ARG A 261 -7.75 13.15 -4.20
C ARG A 261 -7.38 13.48 -2.76
N PHE A 262 -7.27 14.76 -2.42
CA PHE A 262 -6.95 15.17 -1.05
C PHE A 262 -8.01 14.73 -0.04
N ILE A 263 -9.29 14.74 -0.41
CA ILE A 263 -10.39 14.18 0.40
C ILE A 263 -10.18 12.70 0.62
N CYS A 264 -9.87 11.92 -0.43
CA CYS A 264 -9.60 10.48 -0.31
C CYS A 264 -8.39 10.19 0.59
N LEU A 265 -7.30 10.93 0.41
CA LEU A 265 -6.08 10.80 1.21
C LEU A 265 -6.31 11.18 2.67
N SER A 266 -7.01 12.28 2.93
CA SER A 266 -7.36 12.70 4.29
C SER A 266 -8.25 11.67 4.98
N THR A 267 -9.22 11.11 4.26
CA THR A 267 -10.08 10.04 4.77
C THR A 267 -9.28 8.79 5.11
N LEU A 268 -8.38 8.37 4.22
CA LEU A 268 -7.51 7.21 4.44
C LEU A 268 -6.57 7.40 5.65
N LEU A 269 -5.94 8.57 5.77
CA LEU A 269 -4.87 8.80 6.73
C LEU A 269 -5.36 9.31 8.11
N LEU A 270 -6.60 9.78 8.20
CA LEU A 270 -7.21 10.27 9.44
C LEU A 270 -8.30 9.37 10.00
N GLN A 271 -8.61 8.23 9.37
CA GLN A 271 -9.60 7.28 9.89
C GLN A 271 -9.12 6.65 11.22
N PRO A 272 -10.03 6.08 12.03
CA PRO A 272 -9.67 5.36 13.25
C PRO A 272 -8.65 4.23 12.98
N SER A 273 -7.65 4.07 13.83
CA SER A 273 -6.61 3.04 13.70
C SER A 273 -7.15 1.61 13.57
N LYS A 274 -8.31 1.33 14.18
CA LYS A 274 -9.00 0.02 14.07
C LYS A 274 -9.52 -0.28 12.66
N LEU A 275 -9.78 0.75 11.83
CA LEU A 275 -10.23 0.62 10.45
C LEU A 275 -9.07 0.69 9.45
N MET A 276 -7.89 1.15 9.91
CA MET A 276 -6.70 1.21 9.07
C MET A 276 -6.11 -0.17 8.80
N PRO A 277 -5.62 -0.44 7.58
CA PRO A 277 -4.78 -1.61 7.32
C PRO A 277 -3.48 -1.57 8.12
N SER A 278 -2.84 -2.71 8.33
CA SER A 278 -1.56 -2.78 9.05
C SER A 278 -0.42 -2.13 8.26
N ILE A 279 -0.47 -2.21 6.93
CA ILE A 279 0.42 -1.50 6.02
C ILE A 279 -0.42 -0.73 5.00
N ILE A 280 -0.20 0.57 4.93
CA ILE A 280 -0.79 1.49 3.96
C ILE A 280 0.26 1.75 2.88
N ILE A 281 -0.06 1.42 1.64
CA ILE A 281 0.83 1.64 0.50
C ILE A 281 0.13 2.60 -0.47
N ILE A 282 0.79 3.70 -0.82
CA ILE A 282 0.21 4.74 -1.68
C ILE A 282 1.19 5.07 -2.81
N ASP A 283 0.71 4.99 -4.04
CA ASP A 283 1.48 5.34 -5.23
C ASP A 283 1.19 6.77 -5.66
N GLU A 284 2.21 7.62 -5.74
CA GLU A 284 2.15 9.02 -6.18
C GLU A 284 0.98 9.81 -5.57
N PRO A 285 0.86 9.90 -4.22
CA PRO A 285 -0.28 10.56 -3.58
C PRO A 285 -0.37 12.06 -3.84
N GLU A 286 0.72 12.69 -4.23
CA GLU A 286 0.83 14.13 -4.50
C GLU A 286 0.30 14.55 -5.86
N LEU A 287 0.00 13.61 -6.75
CA LEU A 287 -0.37 13.91 -8.14
C LEU A 287 -1.59 14.84 -8.21
N GLY A 288 -1.41 16.00 -8.87
CA GLY A 288 -2.46 17.01 -9.03
C GLY A 288 -2.77 17.85 -7.79
N LEU A 289 -2.01 17.69 -6.69
CA LEU A 289 -2.17 18.52 -5.50
C LEU A 289 -1.43 19.86 -5.65
N HIS A 290 -2.04 20.90 -5.10
CA HIS A 290 -1.36 22.19 -4.93
C HIS A 290 -0.20 22.05 -3.92
N PRO A 291 0.92 22.79 -4.05
CA PRO A 291 2.07 22.71 -3.15
C PRO A 291 1.74 22.76 -1.66
N TYR A 292 0.81 23.62 -1.26
CA TYR A 292 0.34 23.69 0.13
C TYR A 292 -0.34 22.38 0.57
N ALA A 293 -1.16 21.79 -0.28
CA ALA A 293 -1.79 20.49 0.02
C ALA A 293 -0.77 19.35 0.11
N ILE A 294 0.37 19.42 -0.60
CA ILE A 294 1.48 18.48 -0.47
C ILE A 294 2.11 18.57 0.93
N THR A 295 2.30 19.77 1.46
CA THR A 295 2.81 19.95 2.83
C THR A 295 1.83 19.37 3.87
N LEU A 296 0.53 19.60 3.71
CA LEU A 296 -0.49 18.99 4.58
C LEU A 296 -0.46 17.47 4.48
N LEU A 297 -0.39 16.92 3.26
CA LEU A 297 -0.30 15.49 3.02
C LEU A 297 0.89 14.86 3.73
N ALA A 298 2.07 15.48 3.67
CA ALA A 298 3.25 14.99 4.38
C ALA A 298 3.01 14.89 5.90
N GLY A 299 2.35 15.88 6.48
CA GLY A 299 1.93 15.84 7.89
C GLY A 299 0.98 14.69 8.20
N LEU A 300 0.02 14.42 7.30
CA LEU A 300 -0.91 13.30 7.44
C LEU A 300 -0.21 11.94 7.33
N LEU A 301 0.74 11.79 6.40
CA LEU A 301 1.55 10.58 6.23
C LEU A 301 2.40 10.30 7.48
N LYS A 302 3.07 11.31 8.04
CA LYS A 302 3.83 11.21 9.28
C LYS A 302 2.94 10.82 10.46
N LYS A 303 1.76 11.43 10.57
CA LYS A 303 0.79 11.08 11.61
C LYS A 303 0.31 9.62 11.47
N ALA A 304 -0.08 9.20 10.28
CA ALA A 304 -0.51 7.83 10.04
C ALA A 304 0.61 6.82 10.31
N SER A 305 1.88 7.17 10.00
CA SER A 305 3.03 6.30 10.23
C SER A 305 3.34 6.09 11.71
N SER A 306 2.88 6.94 12.63
CA SER A 306 3.00 6.69 14.07
C SER A 306 2.09 5.56 14.57
N GLU A 307 1.04 5.24 13.83
CA GLU A 307 0.06 4.20 14.19
C GLU A 307 0.17 2.94 13.34
N LYS A 308 0.46 3.09 12.05
CA LYS A 308 0.53 2.03 11.05
C LYS A 308 1.79 2.18 10.20
N GLN A 309 2.22 1.11 9.55
CA GLN A 309 3.33 1.21 8.62
C GLN A 309 2.85 1.84 7.31
N VAL A 310 3.57 2.85 6.83
CA VAL A 310 3.22 3.60 5.61
C VAL A 310 4.36 3.48 4.61
N ILE A 311 4.03 3.08 3.39
CA ILE A 311 4.94 3.03 2.24
C ILE A 311 4.37 3.94 1.16
N VAL A 312 5.16 4.92 0.72
CA VAL A 312 4.76 5.88 -0.30
C VAL A 312 5.76 5.83 -1.46
N SER A 313 5.29 5.81 -2.69
CA SER A 313 6.16 6.12 -3.83
C SER A 313 5.88 7.53 -4.32
N THR A 314 6.92 8.28 -4.66
CA THR A 314 6.79 9.65 -5.15
C THR A 314 7.86 10.00 -6.16
N GLN A 315 7.55 11.00 -6.99
CA GLN A 315 8.49 11.71 -7.86
C GLN A 315 8.48 13.21 -7.58
N SER A 316 7.80 13.64 -6.54
CA SER A 316 7.64 15.04 -6.17
C SER A 316 8.75 15.52 -5.26
N VAL A 317 9.61 16.40 -5.79
CA VAL A 317 10.63 17.10 -5.00
C VAL A 317 10.01 17.86 -3.81
N PRO A 318 8.91 18.62 -3.97
CA PRO A 318 8.23 19.24 -2.84
C PRO A 318 7.78 18.28 -1.74
N LEU A 319 7.35 17.06 -2.12
CA LEU A 319 6.97 16.05 -1.13
C LEU A 319 8.19 15.45 -0.45
N VAL A 320 9.27 15.15 -1.20
CA VAL A 320 10.55 14.64 -0.66
C VAL A 320 11.13 15.59 0.37
N ASN A 321 11.07 16.90 0.13
CA ASN A 321 11.54 17.94 1.05
C ASN A 321 10.82 17.96 2.41
N GLN A 322 9.71 17.26 2.54
CA GLN A 322 8.97 17.18 3.80
C GLN A 322 9.43 16.02 4.71
N PHE A 323 10.28 15.11 4.22
CA PHE A 323 10.70 13.91 4.95
C PHE A 323 12.15 14.01 5.43
N LEU A 324 12.52 13.06 6.28
CA LEU A 324 13.89 12.92 6.76
C LEU A 324 14.67 11.94 5.87
N PRO A 325 16.01 12.01 5.82
CA PRO A 325 16.83 11.08 5.04
C PRO A 325 16.57 9.60 5.37
N GLU A 326 16.35 9.30 6.65
CA GLU A 326 16.03 7.95 7.12
C GLU A 326 14.69 7.40 6.63
N ASP A 327 13.76 8.27 6.21
CA ASP A 327 12.49 7.85 5.63
C ASP A 327 12.67 7.41 4.17
N LEU A 328 13.73 7.88 3.49
CA LEU A 328 13.91 7.68 2.05
C LEU A 328 14.51 6.31 1.72
N LEU A 329 13.98 5.74 0.64
CA LEU A 329 14.52 4.56 -0.03
C LEU A 329 14.69 4.89 -1.52
N VAL A 330 15.93 5.04 -1.95
CA VAL A 330 16.26 5.37 -3.34
C VAL A 330 16.14 4.13 -4.20
N VAL A 331 15.30 4.22 -5.22
CA VAL A 331 15.08 3.16 -6.21
C VAL A 331 15.77 3.55 -7.51
N ALA A 332 16.67 2.73 -7.96
CA ALA A 332 17.43 2.95 -9.20
C ALA A 332 17.45 1.69 -10.07
N LYS A 333 17.82 1.85 -11.33
CA LYS A 333 18.05 0.74 -12.24
C LYS A 333 19.55 0.57 -12.44
N GLN A 334 20.07 -0.59 -12.11
CA GLN A 334 21.48 -0.93 -12.30
C GLN A 334 21.58 -2.25 -13.05
N SER A 335 22.35 -2.28 -14.16
CA SER A 335 22.48 -3.48 -14.99
C SER A 335 21.14 -4.16 -15.31
N SER A 336 20.13 -3.35 -15.66
CA SER A 336 18.76 -3.78 -15.98
C SER A 336 17.92 -4.30 -14.81
N ALA A 337 18.45 -4.39 -13.59
CA ALA A 337 17.72 -4.75 -12.39
C ALA A 337 17.37 -3.52 -11.54
N THR A 338 16.25 -3.59 -10.84
CA THR A 338 15.91 -2.60 -9.80
C THR A 338 16.73 -2.85 -8.56
N VAL A 339 17.38 -1.81 -8.06
CA VAL A 339 18.12 -1.79 -6.79
C VAL A 339 17.52 -0.78 -5.83
N PHE A 340 17.64 -1.06 -4.54
CA PHE A 340 17.09 -0.25 -3.46
C PHE A 340 18.22 0.14 -2.50
N ASN A 341 18.41 1.44 -2.27
CA ASN A 341 19.49 1.96 -1.43
C ASN A 341 18.92 2.86 -0.34
N ARG A 342 19.24 2.59 0.92
CA ARG A 342 19.07 3.54 2.01
C ARG A 342 20.16 4.59 1.93
N LEU A 343 19.83 5.81 2.33
CA LEU A 343 20.79 6.90 2.38
C LEU A 343 21.74 6.74 3.56
N ASP A 344 23.02 6.94 3.33
CA ASP A 344 23.98 7.11 4.43
C ASP A 344 23.93 8.56 4.93
N ILE A 345 23.36 8.73 6.12
CA ILE A 345 23.18 10.05 6.74
C ILE A 345 24.53 10.71 7.05
N SER A 346 25.56 9.93 7.35
CA SER A 346 26.88 10.45 7.68
C SER A 346 27.53 11.18 6.50
N GLU A 347 27.33 10.66 5.29
CA GLU A 347 27.82 11.28 4.05
C GLU A 347 27.00 12.52 3.64
N LEU A 348 25.75 12.61 4.08
CA LEU A 348 24.83 13.69 3.69
C LEU A 348 24.85 14.89 4.67
N THR A 349 25.43 14.77 5.85
CA THR A 349 25.35 15.79 6.91
C THR A 349 25.82 17.17 6.44
N GLN A 350 26.89 17.25 5.66
CA GLN A 350 27.38 18.53 5.13
C GLN A 350 26.44 19.12 4.09
N TRP A 351 25.93 18.29 3.19
CA TRP A 351 25.01 18.70 2.13
C TRP A 351 23.66 19.20 2.66
N LEU A 352 23.14 18.57 3.71
CA LEU A 352 21.86 18.92 4.33
C LEU A 352 21.89 20.27 5.07
N ASN A 353 23.07 20.82 5.37
CA ASN A 353 23.22 22.16 5.92
C ASN A 353 22.97 23.25 4.84
N GLU A 354 23.17 22.94 3.58
CA GLU A 354 23.13 23.92 2.47
C GLU A 354 21.96 23.67 1.50
N TYR A 355 21.47 22.43 1.40
CA TYR A 355 20.47 22.02 0.41
C TYR A 355 19.33 21.23 1.05
N ALA A 356 18.12 21.45 0.55
CA ALA A 356 17.00 20.59 0.88
C ALA A 356 17.16 19.19 0.24
N LEU A 357 16.55 18.19 0.84
CA LEU A 357 16.71 16.79 0.47
C LEU A 357 16.30 16.49 -0.99
N GLY A 358 15.23 17.13 -1.46
CA GLY A 358 14.81 17.04 -2.85
C GLY A 358 15.77 17.70 -3.83
N ASP A 359 16.46 18.79 -3.43
CA ASP A 359 17.48 19.43 -4.27
C ASP A 359 18.67 18.48 -4.45
N LEU A 360 19.06 17.77 -3.40
CA LEU A 360 20.11 16.74 -3.47
C LEU A 360 19.73 15.61 -4.42
N TRP A 361 18.43 15.24 -4.41
CA TRP A 361 17.92 14.27 -5.37
C TRP A 361 17.92 14.82 -6.79
N GLU A 362 17.44 16.05 -7.04
CA GLU A 362 17.48 16.70 -8.36
C GLU A 362 18.91 16.84 -8.89
N LYS A 363 19.89 17.10 -8.04
CA LYS A 363 21.31 17.15 -8.40
C LYS A 363 21.95 15.77 -8.56
N ASN A 364 21.18 14.68 -8.32
CA ASN A 364 21.64 13.28 -8.33
C ASN A 364 22.75 12.97 -7.30
N ILE A 365 22.84 13.73 -6.23
CA ILE A 365 23.83 13.50 -5.15
C ILE A 365 23.45 12.23 -4.37
N ILE A 366 22.16 12.03 -4.14
CA ILE A 366 21.63 10.84 -3.46
C ILE A 366 21.22 9.71 -4.42
N GLY A 367 21.50 9.85 -5.71
CA GLY A 367 21.19 8.83 -6.72
C GLY A 367 19.74 8.79 -7.17
N GLY A 368 19.37 7.76 -7.94
CA GLY A 368 17.98 7.53 -8.38
C GLY A 368 17.58 8.27 -9.66
N ARG A 369 18.49 8.99 -10.32
CA ARG A 369 18.28 9.50 -11.69
C ARG A 369 18.47 8.39 -12.73
N PRO A 370 17.88 8.54 -13.95
CA PRO A 370 18.17 7.63 -15.05
C PRO A 370 19.67 7.62 -15.31
N SER A 371 20.30 6.44 -15.28
CA SER A 371 21.65 6.26 -15.88
C SER A 371 21.52 6.31 -17.40
N LYS A 372 22.44 7.02 -18.05
CA LYS A 372 22.56 6.98 -19.52
C LYS A 372 22.92 5.59 -20.00
#